data_6a9ff215bceb920d0816ba992ff9480d
#
_entry.id   6a9ff215bceb920d0816ba992ff9480d
#
_cell.length_a   1.000
_cell.length_b   1.000
_cell.length_c   1.000
_cell.angle_alpha   90.00
_cell.angle_beta   90.00
_cell.angle_gamma   90.00
#
_symmetry.space_group_name_H-M   'P 1'
#
loop_
_entity.id
_entity.type
_entity.pdbx_description
1 polymer ?
#
loop_
_entity_poly.entity_id
_entity_poly.type
_entity_poly.pdbx_seq_one_letter_code
_entity_poly.pdbx_strand_id
1 'polypeptide(L)'
;MSTDDRGSVAMAGPEHARREPADPVVRPAPHRWVWYALGGGLPRRNSTWVLHDTTVPTWWLRHIARSLVQVALPVALVMTFLPAGWGLRAAAAGGGLALALFYSLAYMPETTEHRVVKAGYPAGLATAIRDRAGTDRQDRESERKRAAAAKRAARYRERTGR
;
A
#
# COMPACT_ATOMS: atom_id res chain seq x y z
N MET A 1 2.81 -55.97 15.42
CA MET A 1 1.43 -55.54 15.06
C MET A 1 1.48 -54.05 14.93
N SER A 2 1.80 -53.62 13.71
CA SER A 2 2.01 -52.21 13.33
C SER A 2 0.68 -51.55 13.07
N THR A 3 0.42 -50.42 13.69
CA THR A 3 -0.58 -49.45 13.25
C THR A 3 0.11 -48.17 12.81
N ASP A 4 0.20 -48.08 11.50
CA ASP A 4 0.69 -46.95 10.72
C ASP A 4 -0.42 -45.85 10.75
N ASP A 5 -0.32 -44.90 11.68
CA ASP A 5 -1.20 -43.74 11.72
C ASP A 5 -0.53 -42.58 10.96
N ARG A 6 -0.59 -42.68 9.64
CA ARG A 6 -0.27 -41.57 8.75
C ARG A 6 -1.42 -40.57 8.82
N GLY A 7 -1.32 -39.69 9.80
CA GLY A 7 -2.15 -38.49 9.85
C GLY A 7 -2.12 -37.75 8.52
N SER A 8 -3.18 -37.95 7.75
CA SER A 8 -3.49 -37.17 6.55
C SER A 8 -3.59 -35.70 6.91
N VAL A 9 -2.51 -34.97 6.75
CA VAL A 9 -2.55 -33.51 6.71
C VAL A 9 -3.30 -33.16 5.44
N ALA A 10 -4.62 -33.02 5.56
CA ALA A 10 -5.46 -32.47 4.53
C ALA A 10 -4.89 -31.09 4.18
N MET A 11 -4.17 -31.02 3.09
CA MET A 11 -3.85 -29.76 2.43
C MET A 11 -5.19 -29.08 2.13
N ALA A 12 -5.53 -28.11 2.95
CA ALA A 12 -6.62 -27.17 2.66
C ALA A 12 -6.23 -26.48 1.35
N GLY A 13 -6.76 -26.99 0.25
CA GLY A 13 -6.55 -26.46 -1.09
C GLY A 13 -7.03 -25.00 -1.16
N PRO A 14 -6.66 -24.26 -2.20
CA PRO A 14 -6.94 -22.85 -2.37
C PRO A 14 -8.42 -22.58 -2.72
N GLU A 15 -9.35 -23.28 -2.10
CA GLU A 15 -10.79 -23.12 -2.34
C GLU A 15 -11.39 -21.85 -1.70
N HIS A 16 -10.63 -21.13 -0.89
CA HIS A 16 -11.11 -19.89 -0.28
C HIS A 16 -10.98 -18.67 -1.21
N ALA A 17 -10.61 -18.86 -2.45
CA ALA A 17 -10.64 -17.83 -3.48
C ALA A 17 -11.95 -17.85 -4.31
N ARG A 18 -13.06 -18.34 -3.76
CA ARG A 18 -14.36 -17.97 -4.32
C ARG A 18 -14.48 -16.46 -4.17
N ARG A 19 -14.42 -15.78 -5.31
CA ARG A 19 -14.77 -14.36 -5.42
C ARG A 19 -16.20 -14.22 -4.95
N GLU A 20 -16.37 -13.95 -3.65
CA GLU A 20 -17.59 -13.31 -3.20
C GLU A 20 -17.74 -12.01 -4.02
N PRO A 21 -18.94 -11.65 -4.44
CA PRO A 21 -19.17 -10.39 -5.12
C PRO A 21 -18.49 -9.32 -4.27
N ALA A 22 -17.55 -8.60 -4.89
CA ALA A 22 -16.70 -7.66 -4.17
C ALA A 22 -17.60 -6.70 -3.41
N ASP A 23 -17.56 -6.78 -2.08
CA ASP A 23 -18.34 -5.89 -1.22
C ASP A 23 -18.13 -4.44 -1.66
N PRO A 24 -19.19 -3.64 -1.75
CA PRO A 24 -19.09 -2.28 -2.24
C PRO A 24 -18.07 -1.48 -1.41
N VAL A 25 -17.19 -0.76 -2.09
CA VAL A 25 -16.17 0.08 -1.45
C VAL A 25 -16.84 1.26 -0.77
N VAL A 26 -17.12 1.12 0.54
CA VAL A 26 -17.77 2.17 1.34
C VAL A 26 -16.72 3.12 1.90
N ARG A 27 -16.69 4.36 1.41
CA ARG A 27 -15.78 5.41 1.87
C ARG A 27 -16.12 5.80 3.33
N PRO A 28 -15.11 5.99 4.19
CA PRO A 28 -15.35 6.51 5.53
C PRO A 28 -15.76 8.00 5.49
N ALA A 29 -16.58 8.42 6.46
CA ALA A 29 -16.89 9.83 6.66
C ALA A 29 -15.60 10.61 7.04
N PRO A 30 -15.51 11.94 6.80
CA PRO A 30 -14.29 12.73 6.99
C PRO A 30 -13.67 12.60 8.40
N HIS A 31 -14.47 12.65 9.45
CA HIS A 31 -13.99 12.47 10.84
C HIS A 31 -13.40 11.08 11.09
N ARG A 32 -13.97 10.03 10.46
CA ARG A 32 -13.44 8.66 10.53
C ARG A 32 -12.18 8.50 9.71
N TRP A 33 -12.07 9.24 8.61
CA TRP A 33 -10.84 9.27 7.82
C TRP A 33 -9.70 9.90 8.61
N VAL A 34 -9.94 11.01 9.33
CA VAL A 34 -8.93 11.61 10.23
C VAL A 34 -8.53 10.62 11.33
N TRP A 35 -9.50 9.96 11.97
CA TRP A 35 -9.21 8.91 12.96
C TRP A 35 -8.35 7.78 12.37
N TYR A 36 -8.68 7.33 11.17
CA TYR A 36 -7.90 6.33 10.44
C TYR A 36 -6.50 6.87 10.07
N ALA A 37 -6.38 8.11 9.66
CA ALA A 37 -5.10 8.75 9.37
C ALA A 37 -4.20 8.76 10.61
N LEU A 38 -4.75 9.03 11.78
CA LEU A 38 -4.04 9.00 13.08
C LEU A 38 -3.71 7.58 13.59
N GLY A 39 -4.02 6.53 12.84
CA GLY A 39 -3.71 5.14 13.20
C GLY A 39 -4.86 4.37 13.82
N GLY A 40 -6.05 4.96 13.94
CA GLY A 40 -7.25 4.31 14.43
C GLY A 40 -7.79 3.23 13.47
N GLY A 41 -8.49 2.25 14.02
CA GLY A 41 -9.20 1.23 13.25
C GLY A 41 -10.52 1.78 12.68
N LEU A 42 -10.92 1.29 11.51
CA LEU A 42 -12.24 1.55 10.93
C LEU A 42 -13.21 0.38 11.20
N PRO A 43 -14.52 0.62 11.24
CA PRO A 43 -15.52 -0.44 11.32
C PRO A 43 -15.41 -1.42 10.14
N ARG A 44 -15.81 -2.68 10.34
CA ARG A 44 -15.76 -3.74 9.33
C ARG A 44 -16.38 -3.35 7.98
N ARG A 45 -17.44 -2.55 7.98
CA ARG A 45 -18.07 -2.04 6.75
C ARG A 45 -17.12 -1.23 5.84
N ASN A 46 -16.02 -0.75 6.36
CA ASN A 46 -15.00 0.01 5.61
C ASN A 46 -13.76 -0.83 5.29
N SER A 47 -13.75 -2.14 5.59
CA SER A 47 -12.59 -3.02 5.37
C SER A 47 -12.18 -3.08 3.89
N THR A 48 -13.12 -3.22 2.98
CA THR A 48 -12.89 -3.18 1.52
C THR A 48 -12.28 -1.86 1.07
N TRP A 49 -12.70 -0.74 1.67
CA TRP A 49 -12.10 0.55 1.41
C TRP A 49 -10.65 0.63 1.91
N VAL A 50 -10.33 0.08 3.09
CA VAL A 50 -8.96 0.02 3.62
C VAL A 50 -8.06 -0.78 2.69
N LEU A 51 -8.51 -1.96 2.25
CA LEU A 51 -7.76 -2.79 1.31
C LEU A 51 -7.53 -2.04 -0.01
N HIS A 52 -8.58 -1.43 -0.57
CA HIS A 52 -8.46 -0.61 -1.77
C HIS A 52 -7.48 0.56 -1.59
N ASP A 53 -7.57 1.30 -0.48
CA ASP A 53 -6.71 2.44 -0.17
C ASP A 53 -5.22 2.07 -0.08
N THR A 54 -4.91 0.85 0.33
CA THR A 54 -3.56 0.33 0.52
C THR A 54 -2.99 -0.42 -0.69
N THR A 55 -3.83 -0.75 -1.69
CA THR A 55 -3.42 -1.55 -2.86
C THR A 55 -3.46 -0.80 -4.19
N VAL A 56 -4.13 0.37 -4.26
CA VAL A 56 -4.14 1.19 -5.49
C VAL A 56 -2.74 1.70 -5.85
N PRO A 57 -2.44 1.99 -7.13
CA PRO A 57 -1.13 2.48 -7.57
C PRO A 57 -0.61 3.71 -6.83
N THR A 58 -1.52 4.53 -6.31
CA THR A 58 -1.23 5.76 -5.55
C THR A 58 -1.18 5.53 -4.03
N TRP A 59 -1.08 4.29 -3.57
CA TRP A 59 -1.08 3.95 -2.14
C TRP A 59 0.03 4.65 -1.34
N TRP A 60 1.21 4.81 -1.92
CA TRP A 60 2.35 5.51 -1.33
C TRP A 60 2.05 6.99 -1.08
N LEU A 61 1.39 7.68 -2.05
CA LEU A 61 0.99 9.08 -1.91
C LEU A 61 -0.04 9.26 -0.79
N ARG A 62 -0.98 8.32 -0.70
CA ARG A 62 -1.97 8.30 0.38
C ARG A 62 -1.33 8.03 1.74
N HIS A 63 -0.27 7.21 1.77
CA HIS A 63 0.52 7.01 2.98
C HIS A 63 1.21 8.31 3.41
N ILE A 64 1.87 9.01 2.51
CA ILE A 64 2.50 10.32 2.79
C ILE A 64 1.46 11.32 3.30
N ALA A 65 0.30 11.44 2.66
CA ALA A 65 -0.75 12.34 3.11
C ALA A 65 -1.20 12.03 4.56
N ARG A 66 -1.32 10.75 4.92
CA ARG A 66 -1.63 10.35 6.30
C ARG A 66 -0.50 10.68 7.27
N SER A 67 0.74 10.46 6.87
CA SER A 67 1.92 10.79 7.69
C SER A 67 2.01 12.29 7.95
N LEU A 68 1.71 13.12 6.97
CA LEU A 68 1.63 14.58 7.16
C LEU A 68 0.54 14.97 8.18
N VAL A 69 -0.63 14.35 8.12
CA VAL A 69 -1.68 14.57 9.13
C VAL A 69 -1.22 14.15 10.53
N GLN A 70 -0.51 13.03 10.65
CA GLN A 70 0.03 12.57 11.93
C GLN A 70 1.09 13.52 12.50
N VAL A 71 1.96 14.06 11.65
CA VAL A 71 3.06 14.94 12.07
C VAL A 71 2.59 16.38 12.28
N ALA A 72 1.46 16.78 11.69
CA ALA A 72 0.91 18.14 11.84
C ALA A 72 0.67 18.52 13.30
N LEU A 73 0.17 17.59 14.13
CA LEU A 73 -0.09 17.85 15.54
C LEU A 73 1.20 18.11 16.33
N PRO A 74 2.22 17.25 16.35
CA PRO A 74 3.48 17.56 17.04
C PRO A 74 4.18 18.81 16.49
N VAL A 75 4.14 19.06 15.19
CA VAL A 75 4.68 20.30 14.61
C VAL A 75 3.94 21.52 15.16
N ALA A 76 2.60 21.51 15.19
CA ALA A 76 1.82 22.59 15.75
C ALA A 76 2.13 22.82 17.24
N LEU A 77 2.30 21.76 18.02
CA LEU A 77 2.68 21.83 19.43
C LEU A 77 4.06 22.48 19.60
N VAL A 78 5.05 22.06 18.83
CA VAL A 78 6.40 22.65 18.86
C VAL A 78 6.36 24.12 18.49
N MET A 79 5.65 24.47 17.42
CA MET A 79 5.54 25.87 16.96
C MET A 79 4.84 26.78 17.97
N THR A 80 3.89 26.25 18.75
CA THR A 80 3.09 27.02 19.69
C THR A 80 3.72 27.10 21.08
N PHE A 81 4.20 25.97 21.61
CA PHE A 81 4.54 25.84 23.03
C PHE A 81 6.05 25.85 23.32
N LEU A 82 6.92 25.69 22.32
CA LEU A 82 8.36 25.70 22.58
C LEU A 82 8.80 27.11 23.00
N PRO A 83 9.36 27.32 24.20
CA PRO A 83 9.80 28.62 24.68
C PRO A 83 11.13 29.01 24.02
N ALA A 84 11.11 29.33 22.74
CA ALA A 84 12.29 29.62 21.93
C ALA A 84 11.97 30.63 20.83
N GLY A 85 13.00 31.26 20.26
CA GLY A 85 12.85 32.12 19.10
C GLY A 85 12.40 31.38 17.86
N TRP A 86 11.82 32.07 16.89
CA TRP A 86 11.24 31.53 15.68
C TRP A 86 12.21 30.61 14.90
N GLY A 87 13.49 30.99 14.81
CA GLY A 87 14.49 30.19 14.11
C GLY A 87 14.66 28.79 14.71
N LEU A 88 14.71 28.70 16.05
CA LEU A 88 14.87 27.43 16.76
C LEU A 88 13.59 26.58 16.66
N ARG A 89 12.41 27.21 16.77
CA ARG A 89 11.11 26.52 16.54
C ARG A 89 11.04 25.94 15.15
N ALA A 90 11.37 26.72 14.12
CA ALA A 90 11.35 26.27 12.72
C ALA A 90 12.37 25.16 12.48
N ALA A 91 13.58 25.25 13.03
CA ALA A 91 14.60 24.21 12.92
C ALA A 91 14.15 22.91 13.61
N ALA A 92 13.60 22.97 14.82
CA ALA A 92 13.08 21.81 15.54
C ALA A 92 11.89 21.16 14.79
N ALA A 93 10.94 21.95 14.34
CA ALA A 93 9.77 21.49 13.57
C ALA A 93 10.19 20.87 12.23
N GLY A 94 11.08 21.54 11.49
CA GLY A 94 11.60 21.07 10.20
C GLY A 94 12.43 19.79 10.33
N GLY A 95 13.34 19.72 11.31
CA GLY A 95 14.11 18.52 11.60
C GLY A 95 13.23 17.35 12.03
N GLY A 96 12.26 17.60 12.91
CA GLY A 96 11.29 16.60 13.35
C GLY A 96 10.43 16.08 12.18
N LEU A 97 9.95 16.98 11.31
CA LEU A 97 9.20 16.63 10.11
C LEU A 97 10.04 15.76 9.15
N ALA A 98 11.29 16.17 8.88
CA ALA A 98 12.18 15.43 7.98
C ALA A 98 12.43 14.01 8.52
N LEU A 99 12.72 13.90 9.82
CA LEU A 99 12.95 12.61 10.48
C LEU A 99 11.70 11.73 10.46
N ALA A 100 10.53 12.30 10.78
CA ALA A 100 9.26 11.59 10.76
C ALA A 100 8.90 11.07 9.37
N LEU A 101 9.13 11.87 8.32
CA LEU A 101 8.91 11.44 6.93
C LEU A 101 9.90 10.35 6.53
N PHE A 102 11.17 10.47 6.92
CA PHE A 102 12.18 9.45 6.64
C PHE A 102 11.77 8.09 7.23
N TYR A 103 11.41 8.05 8.52
CA TYR A 103 10.94 6.81 9.15
C TYR A 103 9.62 6.33 8.55
N SER A 104 8.70 7.24 8.24
CA SER A 104 7.43 6.88 7.62
C SER A 104 7.62 6.19 6.27
N LEU A 105 8.57 6.65 5.47
CA LEU A 105 8.90 6.03 4.18
C LEU A 105 9.64 4.69 4.38
N ALA A 106 10.58 4.63 5.33
CA ALA A 106 11.34 3.41 5.62
C ALA A 106 10.42 2.26 6.07
N TYR A 107 9.42 2.54 6.92
CA TYR A 107 8.47 1.55 7.44
C TYR A 107 7.11 1.54 6.74
N MET A 108 7.04 2.13 5.54
CA MET A 108 5.79 2.25 4.79
C MET A 108 5.12 0.90 4.48
N PRO A 109 5.84 -0.17 4.06
CA PRO A 109 5.22 -1.47 3.81
C PRO A 109 4.59 -2.09 5.06
N GLU A 110 5.32 -2.11 6.18
CA GLU A 110 4.84 -2.68 7.44
C GLU A 110 3.64 -1.91 8.01
N THR A 111 3.73 -0.59 8.02
CA THR A 111 2.63 0.27 8.50
C THR A 111 1.37 0.06 7.68
N THR A 112 1.51 -0.11 6.37
CA THR A 112 0.39 -0.34 5.46
C THR A 112 -0.21 -1.72 5.70
N GLU A 113 0.62 -2.75 5.85
CA GLU A 113 0.19 -4.11 6.11
C GLU A 113 -0.53 -4.21 7.46
N HIS A 114 -0.02 -3.56 8.50
CA HIS A 114 -0.64 -3.51 9.81
C HIS A 114 -2.08 -2.91 9.76
N ARG A 115 -2.32 -1.93 8.89
CA ARG A 115 -3.67 -1.38 8.67
C ARG A 115 -4.61 -2.40 8.04
N VAL A 116 -4.13 -3.20 7.12
CA VAL A 116 -4.89 -4.27 6.45
C VAL A 116 -5.25 -5.37 7.44
N VAL A 117 -4.31 -5.76 8.31
CA VAL A 117 -4.55 -6.71 9.40
C VAL A 117 -5.59 -6.17 10.39
N LYS A 118 -5.51 -4.89 10.79
CA LYS A 118 -6.53 -4.24 11.62
C LYS A 118 -7.91 -4.20 10.97
N ALA A 119 -7.98 -4.19 9.64
CA ALA A 119 -9.25 -4.25 8.91
C ALA A 119 -9.83 -5.68 8.81
N GLY A 120 -9.12 -6.71 9.34
CA GLY A 120 -9.57 -8.09 9.40
C GLY A 120 -9.05 -8.98 8.28
N TYR A 121 -8.08 -8.53 7.49
CA TYR A 121 -7.46 -9.32 6.44
C TYR A 121 -6.18 -10.02 6.92
N PRO A 122 -5.78 -11.14 6.30
CA PRO A 122 -4.54 -11.82 6.63
C PRO A 122 -3.32 -10.95 6.32
N ALA A 123 -2.26 -11.12 7.13
CA ALA A 123 -0.97 -10.47 6.90
C ALA A 123 -0.39 -10.87 5.53
N GLY A 124 0.26 -9.92 4.85
CA GLY A 124 0.86 -10.13 3.54
C GLY A 124 -0.10 -9.94 2.35
N LEU A 125 -1.42 -9.81 2.59
CA LEU A 125 -2.40 -9.71 1.51
C LEU A 125 -2.18 -8.47 0.64
N ALA A 126 -1.98 -7.30 1.25
CA ALA A 126 -1.80 -6.06 0.49
C ALA A 126 -0.50 -6.10 -0.32
N THR A 127 0.56 -6.65 0.25
CA THR A 127 1.84 -6.88 -0.44
C THR A 127 1.65 -7.81 -1.63
N ALA A 128 1.01 -8.96 -1.45
CA ALA A 128 0.75 -9.92 -2.53
C ALA A 128 -0.07 -9.31 -3.69
N ILE A 129 -1.08 -8.47 -3.38
CA ILE A 129 -1.89 -7.79 -4.41
C ILE A 129 -1.02 -6.78 -5.17
N ARG A 130 -0.18 -6.02 -4.47
CA ARG A 130 0.71 -5.03 -5.11
C ARG A 130 1.75 -5.68 -6.01
N ASP A 131 2.34 -6.78 -5.55
CA ASP A 131 3.36 -7.52 -6.31
C ASP A 131 2.76 -8.10 -7.59
N ARG A 132 1.58 -8.73 -7.52
CA ARG A 132 0.86 -9.20 -8.71
C ARG A 132 0.58 -8.06 -9.69
N ALA A 133 0.06 -6.93 -9.19
CA ALA A 133 -0.20 -5.77 -10.04
C ALA A 133 1.09 -5.17 -10.64
N GLY A 134 2.22 -5.28 -9.94
CA GLY A 134 3.54 -4.93 -10.44
C GLY A 134 3.99 -5.84 -11.58
N THR A 135 3.93 -7.14 -11.39
CA THR A 135 4.25 -8.16 -12.39
C THR A 135 3.42 -8.00 -13.65
N ASP A 136 2.09 -7.88 -13.50
CA ASP A 136 1.19 -7.68 -14.63
C ASP A 136 1.51 -6.42 -15.46
N ARG A 137 1.97 -5.35 -14.81
CA ARG A 137 2.39 -4.13 -15.52
C ARG A 137 3.70 -4.37 -16.28
N GLN A 138 4.67 -5.01 -15.65
CA GLN A 138 5.95 -5.33 -16.24
C GLN A 138 5.79 -6.23 -17.46
N ASP A 139 4.92 -7.22 -17.39
CA ASP A 139 4.61 -8.13 -18.50
C ASP A 139 3.97 -7.37 -19.67
N ARG A 140 2.97 -6.54 -19.42
CA ARG A 140 2.34 -5.69 -20.44
C ARG A 140 3.34 -4.71 -21.08
N GLU A 141 4.24 -4.13 -20.29
CA GLU A 141 5.29 -3.26 -20.84
C GLU A 141 6.28 -4.05 -21.72
N SER A 142 6.68 -5.24 -21.29
CA SER A 142 7.56 -6.12 -22.05
C SER A 142 6.94 -6.54 -23.38
N GLU A 143 5.66 -6.89 -23.36
CA GLU A 143 4.89 -7.21 -24.58
C GLU A 143 4.79 -6.00 -25.53
N ARG A 144 4.50 -4.82 -25.00
CA ARG A 144 4.48 -3.58 -25.81
C ARG A 144 5.83 -3.28 -26.44
N LYS A 145 6.92 -3.45 -25.69
CA LYS A 145 8.29 -3.26 -26.19
C LYS A 145 8.62 -4.27 -27.29
N ARG A 146 8.28 -5.55 -27.10
CA ARG A 146 8.44 -6.62 -28.09
C ARG A 146 7.63 -6.33 -29.36
N ALA A 147 6.37 -5.96 -29.23
CA ALA A 147 5.51 -5.61 -30.37
C ALA A 147 6.04 -4.39 -31.13
N ALA A 148 6.52 -3.37 -30.42
CA ALA A 148 7.14 -2.19 -31.06
C ALA A 148 8.44 -2.55 -31.80
N ALA A 149 9.28 -3.40 -31.22
CA ALA A 149 10.50 -3.89 -31.87
C ALA A 149 10.20 -4.72 -33.11
N ALA A 150 9.20 -5.62 -33.06
CA ALA A 150 8.76 -6.39 -34.21
C ALA A 150 8.24 -5.50 -35.35
N LYS A 151 7.44 -4.48 -35.04
CA LYS A 151 6.99 -3.49 -36.04
C LYS A 151 8.15 -2.72 -36.67
N ARG A 152 9.15 -2.34 -35.90
CA ARG A 152 10.34 -1.67 -36.43
C ARG A 152 11.14 -2.59 -37.34
N ALA A 153 11.33 -3.84 -36.93
CA ALA A 153 12.03 -4.86 -37.73
C ALA A 153 11.29 -5.15 -39.07
N ALA A 154 9.96 -5.24 -39.05
CA ALA A 154 9.15 -5.42 -40.25
C ALA A 154 9.32 -4.25 -41.21
N ARG A 155 9.21 -3.01 -40.75
CA ARG A 155 9.43 -1.80 -41.58
C ARG A 155 10.84 -1.72 -42.14
N TYR A 156 11.84 -2.17 -41.39
CA TYR A 156 13.21 -2.21 -41.88
C TYR A 156 13.39 -3.21 -43.02
N ARG A 157 12.81 -4.42 -42.90
CA ARG A 157 12.79 -5.44 -43.95
C ARG A 157 12.12 -4.94 -45.23
N GLU A 158 10.94 -4.31 -45.08
CA GLU A 158 10.20 -3.72 -46.21
C GLU A 158 11.05 -2.67 -46.96
N ARG A 159 11.83 -1.83 -46.24
CA ARG A 159 12.67 -0.80 -46.82
C ARG A 159 13.95 -1.35 -47.46
N THR A 160 14.48 -2.45 -46.95
CA THR A 160 15.76 -3.01 -47.37
C THR A 160 15.62 -4.12 -48.40
N GLY A 161 14.35 -4.51 -48.76
CA GLY A 161 14.08 -5.49 -49.82
C GLY A 161 14.55 -6.93 -49.51
N ARG A 162 14.77 -7.27 -48.28
CA ARG A 162 15.17 -8.61 -47.81
C ARG A 162 14.21 -9.16 -46.81
#